data_c80f82ed12c5802007da38a791b8de39
#
_entry.id   c80f82ed12c5802007da38a791b8de39
#
_cell.length_a   1.000
_cell.length_b   1.000
_cell.length_c   1.000
_cell.angle_alpha   90.00
_cell.angle_beta   90.00
_cell.angle_gamma   90.00
#
_symmetry.space_group_name_H-M   'P 1'
#
loop_
_entity.id
_entity.type
_entity.pdbx_description
1 polymer ?
#
loop_
_entity_poly.entity_id
_entity_poly.type
_entity_poly.pdbx_seq_one_letter_code
_entity_poly.pdbx_strand_id
1 'polypeptide(L)'
;IINIHPSLLPAFPGALAYEQAFERGTKIIGVTSHYVTENLDQGPIIFQDSFKVTPEDTLESIKRSGQKLEAETLLKATKMHLSNKLDVRWRKVHTKNK
;
A
#
# COMPACT_ATOMS: atom_id res chain seq x y z
N ILE A 1 -7.13 -5.43 12.30
CA ILE A 1 -6.28 -6.19 11.38
C ILE A 1 -5.82 -5.29 10.26
N ILE A 2 -4.52 -5.34 9.97
CA ILE A 2 -3.90 -4.51 8.95
C ILE A 2 -3.49 -5.41 7.79
N ASN A 3 -3.72 -4.94 6.57
CA ASN A 3 -3.33 -5.64 5.36
C ASN A 3 -2.50 -4.72 4.47
N ILE A 4 -1.74 -5.34 3.58
CA ILE A 4 -0.93 -4.64 2.58
C ILE A 4 -1.48 -4.98 1.21
N HIS A 5 -1.62 -3.95 0.36
CA HIS A 5 -1.99 -4.11 -1.03
C HIS A 5 -0.91 -3.48 -1.91
N PRO A 6 -0.43 -4.19 -2.95
CA PRO A 6 0.70 -3.72 -3.77
C PRO A 6 0.29 -2.72 -4.85
N SER A 7 -0.35 -1.65 -4.46
CA SER A 7 -0.66 -0.52 -5.34
C SER A 7 -0.96 0.70 -4.49
N LEU A 8 -1.06 1.85 -5.14
CA LEU A 8 -1.53 3.07 -4.50
C LEU A 8 -3.05 3.08 -4.59
N LEU A 9 -3.69 2.42 -3.62
CA LEU A 9 -5.16 2.38 -3.59
C LEU A 9 -5.73 3.80 -3.58
N PRO A 10 -6.82 4.03 -4.30
CA PRO A 10 -7.74 3.07 -4.90
C PRO A 10 -7.36 2.55 -6.30
N ALA A 11 -6.14 2.84 -6.78
CA ALA A 11 -5.70 2.33 -8.07
C ALA A 11 -5.39 0.82 -7.98
N PHE A 12 -5.71 0.11 -9.04
CA PHE A 12 -5.40 -1.32 -9.21
C PHE A 12 -5.82 -2.18 -8.01
N PRO A 13 -7.10 -2.15 -7.63
CA PRO A 13 -7.58 -3.02 -6.55
C PRO A 13 -7.63 -4.48 -7.02
N GLY A 14 -7.74 -5.39 -6.06
CA GLY A 14 -7.87 -6.80 -6.38
C GLY A 14 -6.54 -7.48 -6.62
N ALA A 15 -6.57 -8.60 -7.34
CA ALA A 15 -5.39 -9.43 -7.56
C ALA A 15 -4.52 -8.89 -8.69
N LEU A 16 -3.25 -9.30 -8.69
CA LEU A 16 -2.30 -9.02 -9.76
C LEU A 16 -2.07 -7.52 -9.99
N ALA A 17 -1.96 -6.77 -8.89
CA ALA A 17 -1.79 -5.31 -8.99
C ALA A 17 -0.47 -4.92 -9.66
N TYR A 18 0.63 -5.62 -9.39
CA TYR A 18 1.91 -5.34 -10.05
C TYR A 18 1.80 -5.59 -11.55
N GLU A 19 1.15 -6.67 -11.94
CA GLU A 19 0.95 -7.01 -13.34
C GLU A 19 0.12 -5.94 -14.04
N GLN A 20 -0.95 -5.48 -13.39
CA GLN A 20 -1.78 -4.42 -13.95
C GLN A 20 -0.99 -3.13 -14.14
N ALA A 21 -0.21 -2.74 -13.14
CA ALA A 21 0.59 -1.52 -13.21
C ALA A 21 1.66 -1.61 -14.30
N PHE A 22 2.33 -2.76 -14.39
CA PHE A 22 3.36 -2.98 -15.40
C PHE A 22 2.77 -2.90 -16.81
N GLU A 23 1.63 -3.56 -17.01
CA GLU A 23 0.95 -3.57 -18.29
C GLU A 23 0.49 -2.18 -18.73
N ARG A 24 0.06 -1.36 -17.77
CA ARG A 24 -0.38 0.01 -18.06
C ARG A 24 0.80 0.97 -18.19
N GLY A 25 2.02 0.50 -17.94
CA GLY A 25 3.21 1.35 -18.08
C GLY A 25 3.30 2.47 -17.08
N THR A 26 2.84 2.25 -15.84
CA THR A 26 2.92 3.30 -14.81
C THR A 26 4.38 3.62 -14.49
N LYS A 27 4.62 4.87 -14.17
CA LYS A 27 5.96 5.36 -13.86
C LYS A 27 6.29 5.27 -12.37
N ILE A 28 5.27 5.07 -11.56
CA ILE A 28 5.38 4.93 -10.12
C ILE A 28 4.51 3.75 -9.72
N ILE A 29 5.04 2.91 -8.85
CA ILE A 29 4.30 1.80 -8.29
C ILE A 29 4.33 1.95 -6.78
N GLY A 30 3.20 1.73 -6.15
CA GLY A 30 3.08 1.95 -4.73
C GLY A 30 2.57 0.76 -3.96
N VAL A 31 2.55 0.95 -2.66
CA VAL A 31 2.08 -0.04 -1.70
C VAL A 31 1.21 0.71 -0.69
N THR A 32 0.08 0.12 -0.33
CA THR A 32 -0.85 0.69 0.63
C THR A 32 -1.04 -0.27 1.80
N SER A 33 -0.89 0.26 3.01
CA SER A 33 -1.36 -0.46 4.20
C SER A 33 -2.71 0.11 4.60
N HIS A 34 -3.64 -0.78 4.97
CA HIS A 34 -5.00 -0.36 5.30
C HIS A 34 -5.60 -1.30 6.33
N TYR A 35 -6.62 -0.81 7.04
CA TYR A 35 -7.39 -1.68 7.92
C TYR A 35 -8.29 -2.58 7.08
N VAL A 36 -8.44 -3.81 7.54
CA VAL A 36 -9.29 -4.79 6.85
C VAL A 36 -10.76 -4.52 7.16
N THR A 37 -11.58 -4.53 6.11
CA THR A 37 -13.03 -4.41 6.22
C THR A 37 -13.65 -5.54 5.40
N GLU A 38 -14.98 -5.59 5.38
CA GLU A 38 -15.71 -6.59 4.59
C GLU A 38 -15.50 -6.38 3.09
N ASN A 39 -15.21 -5.15 2.69
CA ASN A 39 -15.03 -4.82 1.28
C ASN A 39 -13.57 -4.94 0.89
N LEU A 40 -13.31 -5.68 -0.18
CA LEU A 40 -11.96 -5.92 -0.66
C LEU A 40 -11.26 -4.62 -0.97
N ASP A 41 -10.07 -4.42 -0.38
CA ASP A 41 -9.20 -3.28 -0.63
C ASP A 41 -9.87 -1.92 -0.46
N GLN A 42 -10.89 -1.84 0.38
CA GLN A 42 -11.61 -0.59 0.61
C GLN A 42 -11.57 -0.10 2.06
N GLY A 43 -10.76 -0.73 2.88
CA GLY A 43 -10.60 -0.30 4.27
C GLY A 43 -9.84 1.02 4.37
N PRO A 44 -9.95 1.72 5.51
CA PRO A 44 -9.24 3.00 5.69
C PRO A 44 -7.74 2.85 5.52
N ILE A 45 -7.15 3.75 4.74
CA ILE A 45 -5.72 3.74 4.44
C ILE A 45 -4.93 4.26 5.64
N ILE A 46 -3.90 3.51 6.04
CA ILE A 46 -3.00 3.89 7.12
C ILE A 46 -1.78 4.61 6.58
N PHE A 47 -1.13 4.03 5.60
CA PHE A 47 0.13 4.54 5.08
C PHE A 47 0.32 4.06 3.65
N GLN A 48 0.91 4.91 2.82
CA GLN A 48 1.25 4.56 1.44
C GLN A 48 2.69 4.97 1.17
N ASP A 49 3.37 4.17 0.36
CA ASP A 49 4.70 4.50 -0.10
C ASP A 49 4.84 4.03 -1.55
N SER A 50 5.86 4.51 -2.22
CA SER A 50 6.00 4.23 -3.65
C SER A 50 7.46 4.18 -4.06
N PHE A 51 7.69 3.65 -5.26
CA PHE A 51 9.00 3.67 -5.89
C PHE A 51 8.82 3.95 -7.37
N LYS A 52 9.87 4.49 -7.98
CA LYS A 52 9.85 4.82 -9.41
C LYS A 52 10.19 3.60 -10.25
N VAL A 53 9.54 3.50 -11.40
CA VAL A 53 9.82 2.47 -12.40
C VAL A 53 10.71 3.09 -13.46
N THR A 54 11.77 2.36 -13.83
CA THR A 54 12.70 2.81 -14.88
C THR A 54 12.48 1.98 -16.14
N PRO A 55 12.97 2.45 -17.30
CA PRO A 55 12.81 1.68 -18.54
C PRO A 55 13.48 0.30 -18.50
N GLU A 56 14.45 0.11 -17.64
CA GLU A 56 15.14 -1.17 -17.51
C GLU A 56 14.40 -2.16 -16.62
N ASP A 57 13.38 -1.71 -15.91
CA ASP A 57 12.66 -2.60 -15.00
C ASP A 57 11.84 -3.64 -15.75
N THR A 58 11.87 -4.85 -15.22
CA THR A 58 11.01 -5.94 -15.67
C THR A 58 9.93 -6.14 -14.63
N LEU A 59 8.92 -6.95 -14.97
CA LEU A 59 7.89 -7.30 -13.98
C LEU A 59 8.53 -7.95 -12.75
N GLU A 60 9.56 -8.77 -12.97
CA GLU A 60 10.26 -9.44 -11.89
C GLU A 60 10.99 -8.47 -10.97
N SER A 61 11.69 -7.49 -11.53
CA SER A 61 12.39 -6.49 -10.71
C SER A 61 11.40 -5.60 -9.96
N ILE A 62 10.27 -5.28 -10.58
CA ILE A 62 9.21 -4.51 -9.96
C ILE A 62 8.64 -5.27 -8.77
N LYS A 63 8.36 -6.56 -8.94
CA LYS A 63 7.84 -7.38 -7.84
C LYS A 63 8.82 -7.46 -6.68
N ARG A 64 10.12 -7.58 -6.97
CA ARG A 64 11.15 -7.63 -5.95
C ARG A 64 11.19 -6.34 -5.12
N SER A 65 11.21 -5.20 -5.81
CA SER A 65 11.18 -3.90 -5.15
C SER A 65 9.90 -3.70 -4.36
N GLY A 66 8.78 -4.13 -4.93
CA GLY A 66 7.48 -3.99 -4.29
C GLY A 66 7.37 -4.83 -3.02
N GLN A 67 7.84 -6.07 -3.06
CA GLN A 67 7.77 -6.95 -1.90
C GLN A 67 8.61 -6.42 -0.74
N LYS A 68 9.76 -5.83 -1.05
CA LYS A 68 10.57 -5.19 -0.02
C LYS A 68 9.83 -4.01 0.60
N LEU A 69 9.21 -3.20 -0.23
CA LEU A 69 8.45 -2.05 0.22
C LEU A 69 7.21 -2.48 1.02
N GLU A 70 6.57 -3.59 0.62
CA GLU A 70 5.44 -4.14 1.35
C GLU A 70 5.82 -4.46 2.80
N ALA A 71 6.96 -5.10 2.99
CA ALA A 71 7.42 -5.45 4.33
C ALA A 71 7.69 -4.20 5.16
N GLU A 72 8.35 -3.20 4.58
CA GLU A 72 8.64 -1.95 5.26
C GLU A 72 7.37 -1.20 5.63
N THR A 73 6.41 -1.19 4.71
CA THR A 73 5.14 -0.49 4.90
C THR A 73 4.29 -1.16 5.97
N LEU A 74 4.27 -2.48 5.99
CA LEU A 74 3.53 -3.21 7.02
C LEU A 74 4.13 -2.95 8.41
N LEU A 75 5.46 -2.96 8.50
CA LEU A 75 6.13 -2.69 9.77
C LEU A 75 5.80 -1.29 10.27
N LYS A 76 5.84 -0.30 9.38
CA LYS A 76 5.53 1.07 9.75
C LYS A 76 4.08 1.22 10.20
N ALA A 77 3.14 0.65 9.46
CA ALA A 77 1.73 0.72 9.81
C ALA A 77 1.46 0.05 11.15
N THR A 78 2.09 -1.10 11.38
CA THR A 78 1.94 -1.84 12.64
C THR A 78 2.46 -1.01 13.81
N LYS A 79 3.61 -0.38 13.65
CA LYS A 79 4.16 0.48 14.70
C LYS A 79 3.25 1.67 14.99
N MET A 80 2.70 2.28 13.96
CA MET A 80 1.77 3.39 14.14
C MET A 80 0.52 2.94 14.89
N HIS A 81 -0.02 1.79 14.55
CA HIS A 81 -1.20 1.24 15.21
C HIS A 81 -0.91 0.91 16.68
N LEU A 82 0.19 0.21 16.94
CA LEU A 82 0.55 -0.19 18.31
C LEU A 82 0.91 0.99 19.20
N SER A 83 1.39 2.07 18.63
CA SER A 83 1.70 3.27 19.40
C SER A 83 0.46 4.09 19.74
N ASN A 84 -0.71 3.64 19.30
CA ASN A 84 -1.99 4.30 19.54
C ASN A 84 -2.04 5.73 19.02
N LYS A 85 -1.37 5.94 17.86
CA LYS A 85 -1.31 7.27 17.23
C LYS A 85 -2.31 7.47 16.11
N LEU A 86 -3.13 6.45 15.84
CA LEU A 86 -4.07 6.49 14.74
C LEU A 86 -5.51 6.61 15.22
N ASP A 87 -6.30 7.32 14.46
CA ASP A 87 -7.72 7.51 14.70
C ASP A 87 -8.45 7.38 13.37
N VAL A 88 -9.54 6.63 13.34
CA VAL A 88 -10.30 6.39 12.12
C VAL A 88 -11.57 7.23 12.15
N ARG A 89 -11.72 8.13 11.17
CA ARG A 89 -12.92 8.97 11.04
C ARG A 89 -13.31 9.03 9.58
N TRP A 90 -14.60 8.89 9.34
CA TRP A 90 -15.14 9.04 7.99
C TRP A 90 -14.42 8.14 6.99
N ARG A 91 -14.09 6.90 7.43
CA ARG A 91 -13.38 5.91 6.62
C ARG A 91 -11.95 6.36 6.26
N LYS A 92 -11.38 7.29 7.02
CA LYS A 92 -10.02 7.78 6.85
C LYS A 92 -9.25 7.61 8.14
N VAL A 93 -7.97 7.34 8.00
CA VAL A 93 -7.07 7.22 9.16
C VAL A 93 -6.33 8.54 9.34
N HIS A 94 -6.29 9.01 10.58
CA HIS A 94 -5.60 10.23 10.93
C HIS A 94 -4.57 9.96 12.02
N THR A 95 -3.42 10.64 11.93
CA THR A 95 -2.45 10.60 13.00
C THR A 95 -2.96 11.49 14.13
N LYS A 96 -2.98 10.96 15.35
CA LYS A 96 -3.42 11.75 16.49
C LYS A 96 -2.39 12.82 16.81
N ASN A 97 -2.86 14.02 17.07
CA ASN A 97 -2.03 15.12 17.54
C ASN A 97 -1.99 15.06 19.05
N LYS A 98 -1.23 14.14 19.52
CA LYS A 98 -1.02 13.94 20.90
C LYS A 98 -1.85 14.61 21.87
#